data_4392079a6d57f28560fb52ba16fe4094
#
_entry.id   4392079a6d57f28560fb52ba16fe4094
#
_cell.length_a   1.000
_cell.length_b   1.000
_cell.length_c   1.000
_cell.angle_alpha   90.00
_cell.angle_beta   90.00
_cell.angle_gamma   90.00
#
_symmetry.space_group_name_H-M   'P 1'
#
loop_
_entity.id
_entity.type
_entity.pdbx_description
1 polymer ?
#
loop_
_entity_poly.entity_id
_entity_poly.type
_entity_poly.pdbx_seq_one_letter_code
_entity_poly.pdbx_strand_id
1 'polypeptide(L)'
;MDKDFVIGIPIRDFDQPMTRLSKDLSKENRVSLLKSMLENLIRCFEDNFIDIFCITKDPLVIDYCKKINTETFVSSFTGLSNEVSDFINVNNKYSAWTICHADLPYVTKYYAKYWVKECFENDILISESKDSGTPILGGKIFIKEFKYGENSYKKHVDFFNSENIAYKKIFNKELSFEVDDLDDYKELIKNQPRWYRNIKND
;
A
#
# COMPACT_ATOMS: atom_id res chain seq x y z
N MET A 1 -3.44 -23.51 9.74
CA MET A 1 -2.56 -22.58 10.49
C MET A 1 -3.34 -21.30 10.67
N ASP A 2 -3.34 -20.76 11.86
CA ASP A 2 -3.96 -19.46 12.09
C ASP A 2 -3.17 -18.39 11.32
N LYS A 3 -3.88 -17.43 10.77
CA LYS A 3 -3.27 -16.28 10.09
C LYS A 3 -2.57 -15.41 11.14
N ASP A 4 -1.33 -15.03 10.87
CA ASP A 4 -0.46 -14.37 11.85
C ASP A 4 0.00 -12.98 11.41
N PHE A 5 -0.22 -12.64 10.13
CA PHE A 5 0.14 -11.37 9.53
C PHE A 5 -1.05 -10.76 8.79
N VAL A 6 -1.23 -9.44 8.90
CA VAL A 6 -2.30 -8.73 8.20
C VAL A 6 -1.75 -7.60 7.35
N ILE A 7 -2.31 -7.45 6.14
CA ILE A 7 -1.99 -6.37 5.21
C ILE A 7 -3.25 -5.58 4.89
N GLY A 8 -3.17 -4.26 5.05
CA GLY A 8 -4.16 -3.31 4.56
C GLY A 8 -3.64 -2.57 3.34
N ILE A 9 -4.40 -2.57 2.25
CA ILE A 9 -4.09 -1.84 1.02
C ILE A 9 -5.18 -0.78 0.84
N PRO A 10 -4.92 0.49 1.19
CA PRO A 10 -5.90 1.55 1.01
C PRO A 10 -6.11 1.87 -0.47
N ILE A 11 -7.38 1.91 -0.89
CA ILE A 11 -7.78 2.31 -2.24
C ILE A 11 -8.97 3.25 -2.11
N ARG A 12 -8.79 4.49 -2.53
CA ARG A 12 -9.80 5.53 -2.40
C ARG A 12 -11.03 5.23 -3.25
N ASP A 13 -10.86 5.21 -4.57
CA ASP A 13 -11.94 4.98 -5.54
C ASP A 13 -11.39 4.64 -6.94
N PHE A 14 -12.27 4.12 -7.80
CA PHE A 14 -12.02 3.95 -9.24
C PHE A 14 -12.63 5.07 -10.08
N ASP A 15 -13.28 6.04 -9.47
CA ASP A 15 -13.86 7.16 -10.22
C ASP A 15 -12.77 8.17 -10.62
N GLN A 16 -11.89 8.51 -9.71
CA GLN A 16 -10.78 9.43 -9.94
C GLN A 16 -9.43 8.88 -9.45
N PRO A 17 -8.98 7.71 -9.93
CA PRO A 17 -7.70 7.17 -9.53
C PRO A 17 -6.57 7.97 -10.14
N MET A 18 -5.43 8.06 -9.44
CA MET A 18 -4.17 8.62 -9.94
C MET A 18 -4.39 9.99 -10.63
N THR A 19 -5.01 10.92 -9.92
CA THR A 19 -5.49 12.21 -10.49
C THR A 19 -4.39 13.07 -11.09
N ARG A 20 -3.14 12.96 -10.61
CA ARG A 20 -1.99 13.69 -11.17
C ARG A 20 -1.68 13.27 -12.61
N LEU A 21 -2.07 12.06 -13.02
CA LEU A 21 -1.94 11.54 -14.39
C LEU A 21 -3.14 11.85 -15.29
N SER A 22 -4.14 12.59 -14.82
CA SER A 22 -5.39 12.80 -15.56
C SER A 22 -5.26 13.60 -16.85
N LYS A 23 -4.18 14.35 -17.02
CA LYS A 23 -3.87 15.09 -18.25
C LYS A 23 -3.17 14.22 -19.31
N ASP A 24 -2.59 13.11 -18.90
CA ASP A 24 -1.69 12.28 -19.72
C ASP A 24 -2.29 10.91 -20.03
N LEU A 25 -3.17 10.41 -19.16
CA LEU A 25 -3.82 9.12 -19.29
C LEU A 25 -5.34 9.25 -19.16
N SER A 26 -6.09 8.53 -19.99
CA SER A 26 -7.54 8.40 -19.86
C SER A 26 -7.91 7.79 -18.50
N LYS A 27 -9.16 7.99 -18.07
CA LYS A 27 -9.65 7.38 -16.82
C LYS A 27 -9.53 5.86 -16.87
N GLU A 28 -9.90 5.24 -17.98
CA GLU A 28 -9.85 3.80 -18.21
C GLU A 28 -8.43 3.26 -18.06
N ASN A 29 -7.45 3.97 -18.63
CA ASN A 29 -6.03 3.60 -18.53
C ASN A 29 -5.50 3.73 -17.10
N ARG A 30 -5.88 4.78 -16.38
CA ARG A 30 -5.51 4.95 -14.96
C ARG A 30 -6.12 3.87 -14.06
N VAL A 31 -7.40 3.53 -14.28
CA VAL A 31 -8.07 2.41 -13.58
C VAL A 31 -7.39 1.08 -13.89
N SER A 32 -7.07 0.82 -15.17
CA SER A 32 -6.39 -0.41 -15.60
C SER A 32 -5.01 -0.52 -14.97
N LEU A 33 -4.26 0.57 -14.94
CA LEU A 33 -2.92 0.61 -14.32
C LEU A 33 -3.00 0.31 -12.82
N LEU A 34 -3.87 1.02 -12.08
CA LEU A 34 -4.04 0.80 -10.65
C LEU A 34 -4.46 -0.65 -10.34
N LYS A 35 -5.40 -1.20 -11.09
CA LYS A 35 -5.82 -2.61 -10.94
C LYS A 35 -4.67 -3.59 -11.17
N SER A 36 -3.87 -3.36 -12.19
CA SER A 36 -2.72 -4.23 -12.49
C SER A 36 -1.64 -4.17 -11.41
N MET A 37 -1.37 -2.98 -10.85
CA MET A 37 -0.45 -2.82 -9.72
C MET A 37 -1.00 -3.50 -8.46
N LEU A 38 -2.28 -3.31 -8.14
CA LEU A 38 -2.96 -3.96 -7.02
C LEU A 38 -2.90 -5.49 -7.12
N GLU A 39 -3.26 -6.06 -8.27
CA GLU A 39 -3.20 -7.52 -8.48
C GLU A 39 -1.77 -8.06 -8.32
N ASN A 40 -0.77 -7.33 -8.84
CA ASN A 40 0.62 -7.70 -8.63
C ASN A 40 1.00 -7.68 -7.16
N LEU A 41 0.62 -6.62 -6.44
CA LEU A 41 0.93 -6.46 -5.02
C LEU A 41 0.32 -7.59 -4.20
N ILE A 42 -0.98 -7.88 -4.37
CA ILE A 42 -1.67 -8.99 -3.71
C ILE A 42 -0.94 -10.31 -3.97
N ARG A 43 -0.63 -10.64 -5.23
CA ARG A 43 0.08 -11.87 -5.61
C ARG A 43 1.50 -11.96 -5.02
N CYS A 44 2.17 -10.82 -4.81
CA CYS A 44 3.49 -10.79 -4.21
C CYS A 44 3.46 -11.10 -2.71
N PHE A 45 2.42 -10.64 -2.02
CA PHE A 45 2.23 -10.86 -0.58
C PHE A 45 1.43 -12.12 -0.24
N GLU A 46 0.78 -12.76 -1.22
CA GLU A 46 -0.03 -13.95 -0.99
C GLU A 46 0.77 -15.08 -0.34
N ASP A 47 0.35 -15.49 0.87
CA ASP A 47 0.88 -16.63 1.62
C ASP A 47 -0.20 -17.16 2.58
N ASN A 48 -0.06 -18.42 3.00
CA ASN A 48 -1.06 -19.13 3.82
C ASN A 48 -1.26 -18.51 5.22
N PHE A 49 -0.28 -17.77 5.74
CA PHE A 49 -0.34 -17.12 7.05
C PHE A 49 -0.62 -15.63 6.98
N ILE A 50 -0.94 -15.09 5.79
CA ILE A 50 -1.21 -13.67 5.58
C ILE A 50 -2.68 -13.47 5.20
N ASP A 51 -3.33 -12.52 5.86
CA ASP A 51 -4.61 -11.95 5.42
C ASP A 51 -4.37 -10.61 4.72
N ILE A 52 -5.00 -10.44 3.55
CA ILE A 52 -4.88 -9.22 2.74
C ILE A 52 -6.26 -8.58 2.59
N PHE A 53 -6.36 -7.31 2.95
CA PHE A 53 -7.58 -6.52 2.84
C PHE A 53 -7.34 -5.28 1.99
N CYS A 54 -8.25 -4.97 1.08
CA CYS A 54 -8.37 -3.63 0.52
C CYS A 54 -9.19 -2.75 1.47
N ILE A 55 -8.63 -1.63 1.92
CA ILE A 55 -9.32 -0.66 2.77
C ILE A 55 -10.02 0.34 1.84
N THR A 56 -11.35 0.29 1.76
CA THR A 56 -12.12 1.12 0.82
C THR A 56 -13.58 1.23 1.22
N LYS A 57 -14.24 2.29 0.73
CA LYS A 57 -15.70 2.48 0.80
C LYS A 57 -16.33 2.51 -0.59
N ASP A 58 -15.51 2.55 -1.63
CA ASP A 58 -15.98 2.64 -3.01
C ASP A 58 -16.63 1.32 -3.46
N PRO A 59 -17.91 1.33 -3.87
CA PRO A 59 -18.59 0.11 -4.30
C PRO A 59 -17.94 -0.59 -5.50
N LEU A 60 -17.33 0.19 -6.42
CA LEU A 60 -16.66 -0.36 -7.60
C LEU A 60 -15.36 -1.08 -7.22
N VAL A 61 -14.64 -0.56 -6.23
CA VAL A 61 -13.47 -1.23 -5.66
C VAL A 61 -13.87 -2.49 -4.91
N ILE A 62 -14.93 -2.43 -4.10
CA ILE A 62 -15.46 -3.60 -3.37
C ILE A 62 -15.87 -4.71 -4.35
N ASP A 63 -16.61 -4.37 -5.41
CA ASP A 63 -17.03 -5.34 -6.42
C ASP A 63 -15.85 -5.92 -7.22
N TYR A 64 -14.81 -5.11 -7.44
CA TYR A 64 -13.59 -5.60 -8.06
C TYR A 64 -12.82 -6.55 -7.14
N CYS A 65 -12.66 -6.22 -5.87
CA CYS A 65 -12.01 -7.09 -4.88
C CYS A 65 -12.70 -8.46 -4.80
N LYS A 66 -14.04 -8.51 -4.80
CA LYS A 66 -14.78 -9.78 -4.88
C LYS A 66 -14.42 -10.61 -6.12
N LYS A 67 -14.26 -9.96 -7.30
CA LYS A 67 -13.91 -10.65 -8.56
C LYS A 67 -12.50 -11.24 -8.54
N ILE A 68 -11.58 -10.62 -7.83
CA ILE A 68 -10.20 -11.10 -7.67
C ILE A 68 -9.98 -11.89 -6.36
N ASN A 69 -11.09 -12.25 -5.69
CA ASN A 69 -11.10 -13.05 -4.46
C ASN A 69 -10.23 -12.44 -3.33
N THR A 70 -10.36 -11.11 -3.13
CA THR A 70 -9.65 -10.37 -2.08
C THR A 70 -10.66 -9.76 -1.12
N GLU A 71 -10.38 -9.85 0.17
CA GLU A 71 -11.21 -9.28 1.23
C GLU A 71 -11.20 -7.75 1.22
N THR A 72 -12.27 -7.15 1.73
CA THR A 72 -12.38 -5.70 1.89
C THR A 72 -12.68 -5.31 3.32
N PHE A 73 -12.06 -4.23 3.77
CA PHE A 73 -12.38 -3.58 5.03
C PHE A 73 -13.05 -2.22 4.77
N VAL A 74 -14.23 -2.04 5.34
CA VAL A 74 -15.00 -0.80 5.22
C VAL A 74 -14.98 -0.11 6.58
N SER A 75 -14.16 0.93 6.72
CA SER A 75 -14.07 1.71 7.96
C SER A 75 -15.33 2.55 8.20
N SER A 76 -15.70 2.76 9.46
CA SER A 76 -16.74 3.74 9.85
C SER A 76 -16.22 5.19 9.81
N PHE A 77 -14.91 5.39 9.79
CA PHE A 77 -14.27 6.71 9.77
C PHE A 77 -13.98 7.18 8.36
N THR A 78 -13.70 8.46 8.17
CA THR A 78 -13.30 9.07 6.89
C THR A 78 -11.89 9.64 6.94
N GLY A 79 -11.20 9.55 5.79
CA GLY A 79 -9.82 10.02 5.63
C GLY A 79 -8.80 8.91 5.91
N LEU A 80 -7.79 8.83 5.05
CA LEU A 80 -6.82 7.73 4.99
C LEU A 80 -6.25 7.37 6.37
N SER A 81 -5.78 8.36 7.14
CA SER A 81 -5.19 8.11 8.46
C SER A 81 -6.18 7.46 9.43
N ASN A 82 -7.44 7.92 9.44
CA ASN A 82 -8.47 7.39 10.33
C ASN A 82 -8.93 5.99 9.90
N GLU A 83 -9.07 5.76 8.60
CA GLU A 83 -9.47 4.46 8.04
C GLU A 83 -8.40 3.39 8.29
N VAL A 84 -7.15 3.76 8.17
CA VAL A 84 -6.01 2.88 8.49
C VAL A 84 -5.91 2.64 10.00
N SER A 85 -6.11 3.67 10.84
CA SER A 85 -6.14 3.50 12.29
C SER A 85 -7.25 2.53 12.73
N ASP A 86 -8.45 2.65 12.14
CA ASP A 86 -9.57 1.75 12.38
C ASP A 86 -9.23 0.30 11.98
N PHE A 87 -8.69 0.12 10.78
CA PHE A 87 -8.26 -1.18 10.27
C PHE A 87 -7.25 -1.85 11.21
N ILE A 88 -6.21 -1.14 11.61
CA ILE A 88 -5.16 -1.66 12.50
C ILE A 88 -5.70 -1.97 13.89
N ASN A 89 -6.60 -1.13 14.42
CA ASN A 89 -7.21 -1.36 15.74
C ASN A 89 -8.09 -2.62 15.76
N VAL A 90 -8.89 -2.86 14.72
CA VAL A 90 -9.75 -4.05 14.59
C VAL A 90 -8.92 -5.33 14.39
N ASN A 91 -7.74 -5.20 13.78
CA ASN A 91 -6.88 -6.32 13.42
C ASN A 91 -5.68 -6.53 14.38
N ASN A 92 -5.74 -6.01 15.60
CA ASN A 92 -4.66 -6.10 16.59
C ASN A 92 -4.44 -7.53 17.18
N LYS A 93 -5.18 -8.51 16.68
CA LYS A 93 -5.02 -9.95 17.02
C LYS A 93 -3.85 -10.63 16.30
N TYR A 94 -3.35 -10.04 15.20
CA TYR A 94 -2.22 -10.57 14.45
C TYR A 94 -0.89 -10.25 15.15
N SER A 95 0.15 -11.02 14.87
CA SER A 95 1.49 -10.80 15.44
C SER A 95 2.24 -9.65 14.78
N ALA A 96 1.94 -9.35 13.52
CA ALA A 96 2.49 -8.20 12.80
C ALA A 96 1.55 -7.74 11.68
N TRP A 97 1.81 -6.54 11.18
CA TRP A 97 0.94 -5.88 10.21
C TRP A 97 1.71 -5.08 9.17
N THR A 98 1.03 -4.74 8.08
CA THR A 98 1.52 -3.79 7.07
C THR A 98 0.38 -2.99 6.48
N ILE A 99 0.62 -1.69 6.26
CA ILE A 99 -0.14 -0.85 5.33
C ILE A 99 0.73 -0.60 4.12
N CYS A 100 0.21 -0.89 2.92
CA CYS A 100 0.93 -0.78 1.66
C CYS A 100 0.06 -0.07 0.63
N HIS A 101 0.57 1.00 0.01
CA HIS A 101 -0.15 1.68 -1.07
C HIS A 101 -0.25 0.78 -2.32
N ALA A 102 -1.33 0.96 -3.09
CA ALA A 102 -1.62 0.09 -4.24
C ALA A 102 -0.77 0.37 -5.48
N ASP A 103 -0.07 1.50 -5.52
CA ASP A 103 0.66 2.06 -6.66
C ASP A 103 2.17 1.82 -6.64
N LEU A 104 2.60 0.71 -6.01
CA LEU A 104 3.98 0.24 -5.93
C LEU A 104 4.30 -0.79 -7.04
N PRO A 105 4.75 -0.36 -8.23
CA PRO A 105 4.87 -1.24 -9.41
C PRO A 105 6.00 -2.26 -9.32
N TYR A 106 7.03 -1.99 -8.52
CA TYR A 106 8.24 -2.80 -8.52
C TYR A 106 8.30 -3.84 -7.39
N VAL A 107 7.28 -3.93 -6.56
CA VAL A 107 7.22 -4.99 -5.53
C VAL A 107 7.24 -6.36 -6.20
N THR A 108 8.16 -7.20 -5.73
CA THR A 108 8.29 -8.60 -6.15
C THR A 108 8.07 -9.52 -4.96
N LYS A 109 7.83 -10.81 -5.23
CA LYS A 109 7.67 -11.83 -4.17
C LYS A 109 8.88 -11.89 -3.22
N TYR A 110 10.09 -11.59 -3.71
CA TYR A 110 11.30 -11.52 -2.90
C TYR A 110 11.23 -10.36 -1.88
N TYR A 111 10.90 -9.15 -2.34
CA TYR A 111 10.81 -7.98 -1.48
C TYR A 111 9.60 -8.02 -0.53
N ALA A 112 8.48 -8.60 -0.96
CA ALA A 112 7.34 -8.85 -0.09
C ALA A 112 7.70 -9.79 1.07
N LYS A 113 8.35 -10.92 0.79
CA LYS A 113 8.83 -11.85 1.83
C LYS A 113 9.87 -11.21 2.75
N TYR A 114 10.81 -10.45 2.19
CA TYR A 114 11.78 -9.70 2.98
C TYR A 114 11.08 -8.74 3.94
N TRP A 115 10.13 -7.94 3.43
CA TRP A 115 9.38 -6.99 4.24
C TRP A 115 8.60 -7.66 5.38
N VAL A 116 7.86 -8.72 5.06
CA VAL A 116 7.08 -9.47 6.06
C VAL A 116 7.97 -10.03 7.15
N LYS A 117 9.11 -10.64 6.79
CA LYS A 117 10.08 -11.13 7.77
C LYS A 117 10.56 -10.01 8.69
N GLU A 118 10.97 -8.88 8.13
CA GLU A 118 11.44 -7.73 8.88
C GLU A 118 10.37 -7.16 9.82
N CYS A 119 9.08 -7.22 9.44
CA CYS A 119 7.97 -6.78 10.30
C CYS A 119 7.85 -7.61 11.59
N PHE A 120 8.13 -8.90 11.56
CA PHE A 120 8.15 -9.72 12.77
C PHE A 120 9.35 -9.42 13.68
N GLU A 121 10.45 -8.92 13.13
CA GLU A 121 11.70 -8.69 13.87
C GLU A 121 11.80 -7.27 14.46
N ASN A 122 11.12 -6.28 13.87
CA ASN A 122 11.23 -4.88 14.24
C ASN A 122 9.93 -4.30 14.79
N ASP A 123 10.03 -3.31 15.68
CA ASP A 123 8.86 -2.63 16.22
C ASP A 123 8.08 -1.95 15.12
N ILE A 124 8.73 -1.08 14.34
CA ILE A 124 8.18 -0.44 13.14
C ILE A 124 9.21 -0.48 11.99
N LEU A 125 8.69 -0.70 10.79
CA LEU A 125 9.38 -0.51 9.52
C LEU A 125 8.70 0.58 8.72
N ILE A 126 9.47 1.45 8.09
CA ILE A 126 8.95 2.53 7.25
C ILE A 126 9.82 2.75 6.02
N SER A 127 9.20 2.95 4.87
CA SER A 127 9.89 3.46 3.67
C SER A 127 9.46 4.90 3.36
N GLU A 128 10.31 5.61 2.63
CA GLU A 128 10.06 6.98 2.19
C GLU A 128 10.03 7.06 0.67
N SER A 129 8.97 7.64 0.11
CA SER A 129 8.90 7.96 -1.33
C SER A 129 9.64 9.26 -1.67
N LYS A 130 9.78 9.54 -2.97
CA LYS A 130 10.49 10.75 -3.48
C LYS A 130 9.90 12.07 -3.00
N ASP A 131 8.60 12.10 -2.71
CA ASP A 131 7.85 13.26 -2.24
C ASP A 131 7.66 13.28 -0.71
N SER A 132 8.50 12.53 0.02
CA SER A 132 8.42 12.37 1.48
C SER A 132 7.10 11.75 1.96
N GLY A 133 6.48 10.94 1.12
CA GLY A 133 5.34 10.08 1.45
C GLY A 133 5.76 8.81 2.21
N THR A 134 4.76 8.00 2.58
CA THR A 134 4.95 6.73 3.29
C THR A 134 4.26 5.62 2.51
N PRO A 135 4.89 5.07 1.46
CA PRO A 135 4.29 4.06 0.59
C PRO A 135 4.04 2.72 1.27
N ILE A 136 4.91 2.34 2.19
CA ILE A 136 4.74 1.13 2.98
C ILE A 136 5.20 1.35 4.43
N LEU A 137 4.38 0.90 5.36
CA LEU A 137 4.58 1.02 6.80
C LEU A 137 4.10 -0.27 7.47
N GLY A 138 4.86 -0.83 8.41
CA GLY A 138 4.47 -2.06 9.10
C GLY A 138 5.32 -2.33 10.33
N GLY A 139 5.10 -3.47 10.98
CA GLY A 139 5.87 -3.89 12.15
C GLY A 139 5.08 -4.80 13.08
N LYS A 140 5.67 -5.13 14.22
CA LYS A 140 5.02 -5.94 15.27
C LYS A 140 4.29 -5.11 16.32
N ILE A 141 4.60 -3.81 16.45
CA ILE A 141 3.91 -2.93 17.40
C ILE A 141 2.71 -2.28 16.71
N PHE A 142 1.52 -2.53 17.22
CA PHE A 142 0.27 -1.95 16.70
C PHE A 142 0.12 -0.51 17.21
N ILE A 143 0.34 0.44 16.29
CA ILE A 143 0.20 1.88 16.57
C ILE A 143 -1.25 2.32 16.38
N LYS A 144 -1.69 3.28 17.20
CA LYS A 144 -3.09 3.74 17.18
C LYS A 144 -3.34 4.92 16.25
N GLU A 145 -2.29 5.61 15.84
CA GLU A 145 -2.39 6.84 15.09
C GLU A 145 -1.47 6.82 13.87
N PHE A 146 -2.04 7.20 12.72
CA PHE A 146 -1.34 7.31 11.45
C PHE A 146 -1.33 8.75 10.96
N LYS A 147 -0.29 9.16 10.22
CA LYS A 147 -0.04 10.55 9.81
C LYS A 147 0.07 10.67 8.29
N TYR A 148 -0.81 9.99 7.54
CA TYR A 148 -0.83 10.08 6.09
C TYR A 148 -1.18 11.50 5.59
N GLY A 149 -0.76 11.82 4.37
CA GLY A 149 -0.89 13.11 3.72
C GLY A 149 0.47 13.73 3.41
N GLU A 150 0.50 15.03 3.15
CA GLU A 150 1.72 15.74 2.79
C GLU A 150 2.83 15.55 3.85
N ASN A 151 4.06 15.22 3.40
CA ASN A 151 5.22 14.92 4.25
C ASN A 151 4.94 13.83 5.31
N SER A 152 4.16 12.81 4.93
CA SER A 152 3.71 11.75 5.86
C SER A 152 4.87 10.99 6.49
N TYR A 153 5.97 10.75 5.75
CA TYR A 153 7.15 10.09 6.29
C TYR A 153 7.69 10.84 7.51
N LYS A 154 7.95 12.14 7.38
CA LYS A 154 8.45 12.94 8.49
C LYS A 154 7.48 12.94 9.67
N LYS A 155 6.19 13.10 9.42
CA LYS A 155 5.15 13.10 10.46
C LYS A 155 5.09 11.77 11.22
N HIS A 156 5.25 10.63 10.53
CA HIS A 156 5.33 9.33 11.17
C HIS A 156 6.61 9.20 12.02
N VAL A 157 7.75 9.61 11.50
CA VAL A 157 9.03 9.58 12.24
C VAL A 157 8.98 10.48 13.48
N ASP A 158 8.43 11.69 13.37
CA ASP A 158 8.27 12.60 14.50
C ASP A 158 7.35 11.99 15.58
N PHE A 159 6.25 11.33 15.15
CA PHE A 159 5.35 10.61 16.04
C PHE A 159 6.07 9.43 16.73
N PHE A 160 6.81 8.60 16.02
CA PHE A 160 7.55 7.48 16.62
C PHE A 160 8.58 7.96 17.66
N ASN A 161 9.29 9.05 17.35
CA ASN A 161 10.23 9.65 18.28
C ASN A 161 9.54 10.20 19.55
N SER A 162 8.37 10.84 19.40
CA SER A 162 7.62 11.38 20.55
C SER A 162 7.05 10.30 21.47
N GLU A 163 6.70 9.13 20.92
CA GLU A 163 6.16 7.99 21.64
C GLU A 163 7.25 6.99 22.10
N ASN A 164 8.53 7.26 21.81
CA ASN A 164 9.68 6.36 22.06
C ASN A 164 9.49 4.98 21.39
N ILE A 165 8.90 4.93 20.21
CA ILE A 165 8.75 3.71 19.40
C ILE A 165 9.99 3.54 18.52
N ALA A 166 10.66 2.41 18.60
CA ALA A 166 11.80 2.11 17.75
C ALA A 166 11.33 1.86 16.30
N TYR A 167 12.04 2.43 15.34
CA TYR A 167 11.72 2.20 13.92
C TYR A 167 12.98 1.97 13.09
N LYS A 168 12.81 1.20 12.00
CA LYS A 168 13.84 0.94 11.00
C LYS A 168 13.39 1.51 9.66
N LYS A 169 14.22 2.36 9.06
CA LYS A 169 14.01 2.85 7.71
C LYS A 169 14.51 1.83 6.69
N ILE A 170 13.67 1.53 5.71
CA ILE A 170 14.01 0.67 4.57
C ILE A 170 14.29 1.55 3.36
N PHE A 171 15.52 1.47 2.85
CA PHE A 171 15.97 2.16 1.64
C PHE A 171 15.97 1.16 0.49
N ASN A 172 14.86 1.08 -0.22
CA ASN A 172 14.72 0.14 -1.31
C ASN A 172 13.73 0.68 -2.34
N LYS A 173 14.17 0.84 -3.61
CA LYS A 173 13.35 1.39 -4.68
C LYS A 173 12.07 0.57 -4.88
N GLU A 174 12.16 -0.75 -4.77
CA GLU A 174 11.03 -1.65 -4.99
C GLU A 174 9.91 -1.50 -3.94
N LEU A 175 10.27 -0.97 -2.76
CA LEU A 175 9.34 -0.74 -1.65
C LEU A 175 9.02 0.75 -1.41
N SER A 176 9.55 1.65 -2.25
CA SER A 176 9.39 3.10 -2.06
C SER A 176 8.97 3.87 -3.31
N PHE A 177 9.04 3.25 -4.49
CA PHE A 177 8.66 3.92 -5.73
C PHE A 177 7.16 3.78 -5.98
N GLU A 178 6.47 4.91 -5.97
CA GLU A 178 5.05 5.06 -6.31
C GLU A 178 4.91 5.64 -7.72
N VAL A 179 3.83 5.31 -8.41
CA VAL A 179 3.47 5.93 -9.70
C VAL A 179 2.46 7.04 -9.43
N ASP A 180 2.95 8.25 -9.20
CA ASP A 180 2.13 9.40 -8.83
C ASP A 180 1.93 10.39 -9.97
N ASP A 181 2.97 10.63 -10.76
CA ASP A 181 2.98 11.65 -11.80
C ASP A 181 3.49 11.10 -13.16
N LEU A 182 3.54 11.99 -14.16
CA LEU A 182 3.96 11.63 -15.52
C LEU A 182 5.40 11.12 -15.59
N ASP A 183 6.29 11.62 -14.76
CA ASP A 183 7.70 11.20 -14.79
C ASP A 183 7.85 9.81 -14.18
N ASP A 184 7.07 9.48 -13.14
CA ASP A 184 6.98 8.12 -12.61
C ASP A 184 6.40 7.15 -13.63
N TYR A 185 5.35 7.57 -14.34
CA TYR A 185 4.76 6.76 -15.41
C TYR A 185 5.76 6.50 -16.54
N LYS A 186 6.54 7.52 -16.97
CA LYS A 186 7.61 7.33 -17.95
C LYS A 186 8.70 6.38 -17.47
N GLU A 187 9.07 6.48 -16.17
CA GLU A 187 10.03 5.55 -15.55
C GLU A 187 9.49 4.12 -15.56
N LEU A 188 8.21 3.93 -15.22
CA LEU A 188 7.53 2.64 -15.29
C LEU A 188 7.55 2.07 -16.72
N ILE A 189 7.23 2.88 -17.74
CA ILE A 189 7.25 2.45 -19.16
C ILE A 189 8.66 2.07 -19.60
N LYS A 190 9.67 2.81 -19.17
CA LYS A 190 11.08 2.53 -19.51
C LYS A 190 11.59 1.25 -18.85
N ASN A 191 11.17 0.99 -17.62
CA ASN A 191 11.63 -0.13 -16.79
C ASN A 191 10.47 -1.07 -16.43
N GLN A 192 9.74 -1.54 -17.42
CA GLN A 192 8.53 -2.35 -17.26
C GLN A 192 8.78 -3.59 -16.41
N PRO A 193 8.05 -3.77 -15.29
CA PRO A 193 8.08 -5.03 -14.57
C PRO A 193 7.35 -6.13 -15.36
N ARG A 194 7.64 -7.40 -15.04
CA ARG A 194 7.11 -8.57 -15.79
C ARG A 194 5.57 -8.65 -15.83
N TRP A 195 4.89 -8.09 -14.86
CA TRP A 195 3.43 -8.07 -14.81
C TRP A 195 2.80 -6.97 -15.68
N TYR A 196 3.60 -5.94 -16.06
CA TYR A 196 3.08 -4.80 -16.81
C TYR A 196 2.55 -5.24 -18.17
N ARG A 197 1.31 -4.95 -18.43
CA ARG A 197 0.69 -5.14 -19.74
C ARG A 197 0.60 -3.77 -20.39
N ASN A 198 1.08 -3.65 -21.63
CA ASN A 198 0.97 -2.40 -22.38
C ASN A 198 -0.46 -1.88 -22.31
N ILE A 199 -0.65 -0.78 -21.59
CA ILE A 199 -1.89 -0.03 -21.61
C ILE A 199 -1.91 0.62 -22.99
N LYS A 200 -2.85 0.21 -23.84
CA LYS A 200 -2.99 0.80 -25.18
C LYS A 200 -3.29 2.28 -24.98
N ASN A 201 -2.44 3.14 -25.52
CA ASN A 201 -2.74 4.54 -25.69
C ASN A 201 -3.78 4.60 -26.81
N ASP A 202 -5.04 4.79 -26.44
CA ASP A 202 -6.12 5.10 -27.37
C ASP A 202 -6.06 6.59 -27.74
#